data_041143e601a49db5af8446808bd79c3c
#
_entry.id   041143e601a49db5af8446808bd79c3c
#
_cell.length_a   1.000
_cell.length_b   1.000
_cell.length_c   1.000
_cell.angle_alpha   90.00
_cell.angle_beta   90.00
_cell.angle_gamma   90.00
#
_symmetry.space_group_name_H-M   'P 1'
#
loop_
_entity.id
_entity.type
_entity.pdbx_description
1 polymer ?
#
loop_
_entity_poly.entity_id
_entity_poly.type
_entity_poly.pdbx_seq_one_letter_code
_entity_poly.pdbx_strand_id
1 'polypeptide(L)'
;GSGCGKTTFVMQVCKYLTRFRRVAYNSLEQGLSLSLQKAWERVGMAEVGNRIILLNKESLKDLRVRLTKKQSPDVIVVDSVQYWHGLKWSDFTNLKDDYPDKLFIFVSHERGGLPDGKLAQKIRYDSEIKIRVEGYKAFVTTRYEVADLGEGGADFVIWEAGAQEYWIDKM
;
A
#
# COMPACT_ATOMS: atom_id res chain seq x y z
N GLY A 1 -11.93 -6.34 -5.56
CA GLY A 1 -11.69 -6.94 -6.86
C GLY A 1 -10.51 -6.31 -7.58
N SER A 2 -9.99 -6.99 -8.60
CA SER A 2 -8.98 -6.43 -9.50
C SER A 2 -9.58 -5.23 -10.23
N GLY A 3 -8.78 -4.17 -10.44
CA GLY A 3 -9.22 -2.99 -11.18
C GLY A 3 -9.97 -1.90 -10.39
N CYS A 4 -10.14 -2.06 -9.07
CA CYS A 4 -10.87 -1.09 -8.23
C CYS A 4 -10.06 0.13 -7.78
N GLY A 5 -8.85 0.36 -8.33
CA GLY A 5 -8.03 1.53 -8.02
C GLY A 5 -6.98 1.35 -6.91
N LYS A 6 -6.76 0.13 -6.38
CA LYS A 6 -5.77 -0.11 -5.30
C LYS A 6 -4.38 0.42 -5.64
N THR A 7 -3.79 -0.01 -6.75
CA THR A 7 -2.44 0.40 -7.15
C THR A 7 -2.36 1.92 -7.34
N THR A 8 -3.36 2.52 -7.98
CA THR A 8 -3.44 3.98 -8.15
C THR A 8 -3.48 4.69 -6.80
N PHE A 9 -4.32 4.24 -5.89
CA PHE A 9 -4.42 4.80 -4.54
C PHE A 9 -3.10 4.71 -3.78
N VAL A 10 -2.48 3.54 -3.76
CA VAL A 10 -1.19 3.35 -3.06
C VAL A 10 -0.11 4.26 -3.65
N MET A 11 -0.07 4.41 -4.97
CA MET A 11 0.86 5.34 -5.61
C MET A 11 0.57 6.81 -5.26
N GLN A 12 -0.70 7.21 -5.18
CA GLN A 12 -1.08 8.56 -4.72
C GLN A 12 -0.62 8.81 -3.28
N VAL A 13 -0.81 7.83 -2.38
CA VAL A 13 -0.29 7.89 -1.01
C VAL A 13 1.23 7.99 -0.99
N CYS A 14 1.93 7.18 -1.79
CA CYS A 14 3.39 7.25 -1.91
C CYS A 14 3.84 8.63 -2.38
N LYS A 15 3.22 9.17 -3.43
CA LYS A 15 3.54 10.52 -3.94
C LYS A 15 3.36 11.57 -2.85
N TYR A 16 2.30 11.51 -2.07
CA TYR A 16 2.09 12.41 -0.94
C TYR A 16 3.19 12.26 0.13
N LEU A 17 3.53 11.03 0.51
CA LEU A 17 4.53 10.74 1.54
C LEU A 17 5.95 11.14 1.14
N THR A 18 6.26 11.20 -0.16
CA THR A 18 7.57 11.69 -0.63
C THR A 18 7.86 13.14 -0.25
N ARG A 19 6.84 13.92 0.13
CA ARG A 19 7.03 15.28 0.67
C ARG A 19 7.76 15.27 2.00
N PHE A 20 7.69 14.18 2.75
CA PHE A 20 8.20 14.07 4.12
C PHE A 20 9.33 13.08 4.24
N ARG A 21 9.28 11.96 3.50
CA ARG A 21 10.16 10.80 3.66
C ARG A 21 10.51 10.17 2.33
N ARG A 22 11.55 9.34 2.33
CA ARG A 22 11.90 8.48 1.20
C ARG A 22 11.01 7.26 1.17
N VAL A 23 10.55 6.90 0.00
CA VAL A 23 9.63 5.78 -0.23
C VAL A 23 10.29 4.71 -1.08
N ALA A 24 10.11 3.45 -0.73
CA ALA A 24 10.39 2.29 -1.59
C ALA A 24 9.07 1.57 -1.90
N TYR A 25 8.79 1.38 -3.18
CA TYR A 25 7.65 0.61 -3.64
C TYR A 25 8.14 -0.74 -4.16
N ASN A 26 7.91 -1.81 -3.40
CA ASN A 26 8.29 -3.16 -3.80
C ASN A 26 7.14 -3.83 -4.55
N SER A 27 7.25 -3.85 -5.87
CA SER A 27 6.28 -4.47 -6.77
C SER A 27 6.54 -5.96 -6.88
N LEU A 28 5.95 -6.74 -5.99
CA LEU A 28 6.11 -8.20 -5.94
C LEU A 28 5.27 -8.90 -6.99
N GLU A 29 4.04 -8.44 -7.20
CA GLU A 29 3.10 -9.03 -8.14
C GLU A 29 3.46 -8.68 -9.59
N GLN A 30 3.50 -7.40 -9.89
CA GLN A 30 3.63 -6.92 -11.26
C GLN A 30 5.09 -6.73 -11.71
N GLY A 31 6.04 -6.64 -10.77
CA GLY A 31 7.41 -6.27 -11.08
C GLY A 31 7.47 -4.92 -11.79
N LEU A 32 8.18 -4.86 -12.91
CA LEU A 32 8.28 -3.66 -13.76
C LEU A 32 7.39 -3.76 -15.00
N SER A 33 6.18 -4.30 -14.86
CA SER A 33 5.25 -4.49 -15.97
C SER A 33 4.83 -3.16 -16.61
N LEU A 34 4.39 -3.21 -17.87
CA LEU A 34 3.88 -2.04 -18.58
C LEU A 34 2.66 -1.42 -17.87
N SER A 35 1.79 -2.26 -17.29
CA SER A 35 0.62 -1.78 -16.54
C SER A 35 1.03 -0.97 -15.31
N LEU A 36 2.06 -1.41 -14.58
CA LEU A 36 2.60 -0.66 -13.44
C LEU A 36 3.23 0.66 -13.90
N GLN A 37 4.02 0.64 -14.98
CA GLN A 37 4.63 1.84 -15.55
C GLN A 37 3.58 2.87 -15.97
N LYS A 38 2.52 2.45 -16.64
CA LYS A 38 1.39 3.34 -16.98
C LYS A 38 0.67 3.92 -15.76
N ALA A 39 0.51 3.13 -14.70
CA ALA A 39 -0.07 3.64 -13.45
C ALA A 39 0.86 4.67 -12.78
N TRP A 40 2.16 4.43 -12.80
CA TRP A 40 3.21 5.33 -12.32
C TRP A 40 3.19 6.68 -13.05
N GLU A 41 3.13 6.65 -14.37
CA GLU A 41 3.02 7.86 -15.21
C GLU A 41 1.72 8.62 -14.95
N ARG A 42 0.58 7.91 -14.86
CA ARG A 42 -0.74 8.50 -14.62
C ARG A 42 -0.81 9.28 -13.31
N VAL A 43 -0.15 8.78 -12.27
CA VAL A 43 -0.08 9.46 -10.97
C VAL A 43 0.94 10.62 -10.99
N GLY A 44 1.77 10.72 -12.03
CA GLY A 44 2.79 11.75 -12.15
C GLY A 44 3.99 11.52 -11.23
N MET A 45 4.43 10.27 -11.08
CA MET A 45 5.51 9.91 -10.16
C MET A 45 6.88 10.44 -10.60
N ALA A 46 7.05 10.82 -11.87
CA ALA A 46 8.28 11.46 -12.35
C ALA A 46 8.58 12.79 -11.65
N GLU A 47 7.53 13.48 -11.16
CA GLU A 47 7.66 14.76 -10.45
C GLU A 47 8.40 14.65 -9.11
N VAL A 48 8.42 13.48 -8.50
CA VAL A 48 9.04 13.29 -7.18
C VAL A 48 10.49 12.80 -7.26
N GLY A 49 10.96 12.48 -8.47
CA GLY A 49 12.34 12.11 -8.73
C GLY A 49 12.84 10.95 -7.88
N ASN A 50 14.02 11.09 -7.29
CA ASN A 50 14.70 10.04 -6.51
C ASN A 50 14.20 9.88 -5.08
N ARG A 51 13.13 10.57 -4.67
CA ARG A 51 12.49 10.39 -3.36
C ARG A 51 11.68 9.11 -3.25
N ILE A 52 11.36 8.51 -4.40
CA ILE A 52 10.75 7.18 -4.48
C ILE A 52 11.61 6.27 -5.35
N ILE A 53 11.75 5.03 -4.92
CA ILE A 53 12.39 3.96 -5.69
C ILE A 53 11.40 2.84 -5.94
N LEU A 54 11.39 2.34 -7.17
CA LEU A 54 10.62 1.17 -7.56
C LEU A 54 11.52 -0.07 -7.48
N LEU A 55 11.14 -1.03 -6.64
CA LEU A 55 11.86 -2.29 -6.45
C LEU A 55 11.17 -3.39 -7.26
N ASN A 56 11.96 -4.16 -7.97
CA ASN A 56 11.48 -5.26 -8.81
C ASN A 56 11.53 -6.57 -8.05
N LYS A 57 10.43 -6.94 -7.40
CA LYS A 57 10.28 -8.22 -6.69
C LYS A 57 11.42 -8.49 -5.69
N GLU A 58 11.80 -7.47 -4.94
CA GLU A 58 12.88 -7.59 -3.97
C GLU A 58 12.51 -8.55 -2.83
N SER A 59 13.38 -9.50 -2.55
CA SER A 59 13.18 -10.47 -1.47
C SER A 59 13.23 -9.81 -0.09
N LEU A 60 12.67 -10.48 0.92
CA LEU A 60 12.75 -9.99 2.31
C LEU A 60 14.21 -9.83 2.77
N LYS A 61 15.09 -10.76 2.39
CA LYS A 61 16.51 -10.70 2.70
C LYS A 61 17.16 -9.45 2.11
N ASP A 62 16.92 -9.18 0.83
CA ASP A 62 17.52 -8.04 0.15
C ASP A 62 16.93 -6.71 0.65
N LEU A 63 15.63 -6.69 0.95
CA LEU A 63 14.99 -5.54 1.59
C LEU A 63 15.64 -5.25 2.94
N ARG A 64 15.89 -6.25 3.79
CA ARG A 64 16.58 -6.05 5.07
C ARG A 64 17.97 -5.46 4.88
N VAL A 65 18.76 -5.95 3.91
CA VAL A 65 20.05 -5.37 3.56
C VAL A 65 19.91 -3.91 3.16
N ARG A 66 18.89 -3.57 2.36
CA ARG A 66 18.59 -2.18 1.97
C ARG A 66 18.29 -1.30 3.18
N LEU A 67 17.51 -1.81 4.13
CA LEU A 67 17.07 -1.06 5.31
C LEU A 67 18.20 -0.77 6.30
N THR A 68 19.32 -1.50 6.26
CA THR A 68 20.50 -1.21 7.09
C THR A 68 21.33 -0.02 6.56
N LYS A 69 21.12 0.41 5.32
CA LYS A 69 21.91 1.50 4.72
C LYS A 69 21.52 2.85 5.31
N LYS A 70 22.48 3.75 5.43
CA LYS A 70 22.31 5.10 6.02
C LYS A 70 21.22 5.93 5.33
N GLN A 71 21.02 5.74 4.03
CA GLN A 71 20.00 6.44 3.25
C GLN A 71 18.84 5.53 2.86
N SER A 72 18.50 4.58 3.72
CA SER A 72 17.39 3.66 3.50
C SER A 72 16.03 4.39 3.43
N PRO A 73 15.04 3.83 2.72
CA PRO A 73 13.70 4.39 2.72
C PRO A 73 13.07 4.33 4.12
N ASP A 74 12.24 5.30 4.43
CA ASP A 74 11.46 5.36 5.67
C ASP A 74 10.07 4.76 5.52
N VAL A 75 9.57 4.76 4.28
CA VAL A 75 8.28 4.16 3.91
C VAL A 75 8.53 3.03 2.94
N ILE A 76 7.99 1.86 3.24
CA ILE A 76 8.15 0.65 2.43
C ILE A 76 6.77 0.10 2.06
N VAL A 77 6.48 0.05 0.77
CA VAL A 77 5.27 -0.59 0.23
C VAL A 77 5.59 -1.99 -0.22
N VAL A 78 4.75 -2.93 0.15
CA VAL A 78 4.79 -4.34 -0.25
C VAL A 78 3.53 -4.64 -1.06
N ASP A 79 3.64 -4.72 -2.38
CA ASP A 79 2.51 -4.90 -3.29
C ASP A 79 2.71 -6.16 -4.17
N SER A 80 2.06 -7.23 -3.85
CA SER A 80 1.16 -7.52 -2.73
C SER A 80 1.75 -8.64 -1.85
N VAL A 81 1.26 -8.71 -0.62
CA VAL A 81 1.72 -9.69 0.39
C VAL A 81 1.68 -11.13 -0.11
N GLN A 82 0.68 -11.48 -0.93
CA GLN A 82 0.51 -12.84 -1.47
C GLN A 82 1.69 -13.31 -2.34
N TYR A 83 2.43 -12.37 -2.93
CA TYR A 83 3.58 -12.65 -3.79
C TYR A 83 4.93 -12.61 -3.06
N TRP A 84 4.92 -12.34 -1.75
CA TRP A 84 6.14 -12.47 -0.94
C TRP A 84 6.28 -13.91 -0.45
N HIS A 85 6.75 -14.75 -1.36
CA HIS A 85 6.84 -16.19 -1.13
C HIS A 85 7.69 -16.53 0.11
N GLY A 86 7.15 -17.45 0.92
CA GLY A 86 7.82 -17.91 2.14
C GLY A 86 7.72 -16.96 3.35
N LEU A 87 7.04 -15.81 3.21
CA LEU A 87 6.80 -14.89 4.32
C LEU A 87 6.00 -15.58 5.43
N LYS A 88 6.54 -15.55 6.64
CA LYS A 88 5.91 -16.09 7.84
C LYS A 88 5.43 -14.96 8.75
N TRP A 89 4.57 -15.29 9.68
CA TRP A 89 4.13 -14.34 10.71
C TRP A 89 5.31 -13.74 11.51
N SER A 90 6.30 -14.57 11.85
CA SER A 90 7.52 -14.12 12.52
C SER A 90 8.32 -13.10 11.71
N ASP A 91 8.34 -13.22 10.38
CA ASP A 91 9.05 -12.28 9.53
C ASP A 91 8.38 -10.89 9.57
N PHE A 92 7.04 -10.87 9.55
CA PHE A 92 6.27 -9.64 9.68
C PHE A 92 6.49 -8.97 11.06
N THR A 93 6.40 -9.73 12.15
CA THR A 93 6.60 -9.17 13.50
C THR A 93 8.03 -8.66 13.67
N ASN A 94 9.02 -9.40 13.19
CA ASN A 94 10.42 -8.99 13.24
C ASN A 94 10.69 -7.71 12.41
N LEU A 95 10.04 -7.52 11.27
CA LEU A 95 10.17 -6.27 10.51
C LEU A 95 9.71 -5.07 11.34
N LYS A 96 8.60 -5.18 12.05
CA LYS A 96 8.09 -4.11 12.91
C LYS A 96 9.02 -3.83 14.08
N ASP A 97 9.49 -4.88 14.73
CA ASP A 97 10.32 -4.77 15.93
C ASP A 97 11.72 -4.26 15.62
N ASP A 98 12.30 -4.68 14.49
CA ASP A 98 13.65 -4.28 14.07
C ASP A 98 13.69 -2.87 13.46
N TYR A 99 12.55 -2.38 12.91
CA TYR A 99 12.45 -1.08 12.23
C TYR A 99 11.28 -0.25 12.76
N PRO A 100 11.26 0.12 14.05
CA PRO A 100 10.11 0.82 14.66
C PRO A 100 9.88 2.23 14.10
N ASP A 101 10.90 2.84 13.50
CA ASP A 101 10.84 4.19 12.92
C ASP A 101 10.39 4.20 11.45
N LYS A 102 10.09 3.03 10.88
CA LYS A 102 9.69 2.92 9.47
C LYS A 102 8.20 2.60 9.34
N LEU A 103 7.60 3.15 8.30
CA LEU A 103 6.23 2.87 7.92
C LEU A 103 6.20 1.74 6.87
N PHE A 104 5.54 0.65 7.20
CA PHE A 104 5.26 -0.43 6.26
C PHE A 104 3.82 -0.35 5.78
N ILE A 105 3.62 -0.37 4.46
CA ILE A 105 2.30 -0.39 3.81
C ILE A 105 2.17 -1.73 3.07
N PHE A 106 1.31 -2.59 3.59
CA PHE A 106 1.05 -3.90 3.00
C PHE A 106 -0.21 -3.85 2.14
N VAL A 107 -0.04 -4.14 0.86
CA VAL A 107 -1.16 -4.28 -0.08
C VAL A 107 -1.56 -5.76 -0.14
N SER A 108 -2.85 -6.03 -0.15
CA SER A 108 -3.40 -7.38 -0.20
C SER A 108 -4.52 -7.49 -1.23
N HIS A 109 -4.60 -8.65 -1.85
CA HIS A 109 -5.80 -9.07 -2.54
C HIS A 109 -6.93 -9.30 -1.53
N GLU A 110 -8.15 -9.21 -2.00
CA GLU A 110 -9.35 -9.42 -1.21
C GLU A 110 -10.16 -10.59 -1.77
N ARG A 111 -10.70 -11.39 -0.85
CA ARG A 111 -11.68 -12.42 -1.15
C ARG A 111 -12.78 -12.40 -0.08
N GLY A 112 -14.02 -12.15 -0.51
CA GLY A 112 -15.17 -12.13 0.41
C GLY A 112 -15.10 -11.04 1.49
N GLY A 113 -14.58 -9.86 1.18
CA GLY A 113 -14.48 -8.72 2.10
C GLY A 113 -13.26 -8.76 3.05
N LEU A 114 -12.43 -9.80 2.96
CA LEU A 114 -11.23 -9.97 3.77
C LEU A 114 -9.97 -10.11 2.91
N PRO A 115 -8.79 -9.77 3.44
CA PRO A 115 -7.54 -10.08 2.77
C PRO A 115 -7.42 -11.57 2.44
N ASP A 116 -6.94 -11.88 1.24
CA ASP A 116 -6.79 -13.25 0.80
C ASP A 116 -5.60 -13.93 1.49
N GLY A 117 -5.88 -15.03 2.18
CA GLY A 117 -4.90 -15.83 2.91
C GLY A 117 -4.74 -15.47 4.39
N LYS A 118 -4.46 -16.50 5.20
CA LYS A 118 -4.36 -16.40 6.66
C LYS A 118 -3.33 -15.39 7.15
N LEU A 119 -2.18 -15.28 6.47
CA LEU A 119 -1.13 -14.33 6.85
C LEU A 119 -1.60 -12.89 6.62
N ALA A 120 -2.18 -12.60 5.46
CA ALA A 120 -2.70 -11.27 5.14
C ALA A 120 -3.81 -10.83 6.11
N GLN A 121 -4.67 -11.77 6.54
CA GLN A 121 -5.68 -11.50 7.56
C GLN A 121 -5.07 -11.19 8.92
N LYS A 122 -4.02 -11.89 9.34
CA LYS A 122 -3.28 -11.59 10.57
C LYS A 122 -2.61 -10.21 10.51
N ILE A 123 -1.98 -9.88 9.38
CA ILE A 123 -1.36 -8.56 9.16
C ILE A 123 -2.44 -7.47 9.28
N ARG A 124 -3.61 -7.65 8.63
CA ARG A 124 -4.72 -6.72 8.75
C ARG A 124 -5.18 -6.56 10.20
N TYR A 125 -5.30 -7.64 10.95
CA TYR A 125 -5.72 -7.60 12.35
C TYR A 125 -4.74 -6.77 13.21
N ASP A 126 -3.44 -6.95 13.00
CA ASP A 126 -2.37 -6.27 13.74
C ASP A 126 -2.18 -4.81 13.31
N SER A 127 -2.54 -4.47 12.07
CA SER A 127 -2.34 -3.12 11.52
C SER A 127 -3.15 -2.07 12.28
N GLU A 128 -2.55 -0.92 12.51
CA GLU A 128 -3.16 0.22 13.19
C GLU A 128 -4.13 0.98 12.27
N ILE A 129 -3.77 1.11 11.00
CA ILE A 129 -4.59 1.73 9.96
C ILE A 129 -4.95 0.66 8.93
N LYS A 130 -6.22 0.56 8.62
CA LYS A 130 -6.77 -0.37 7.64
C LYS A 130 -7.52 0.41 6.57
N ILE A 131 -7.22 0.11 5.31
CA ILE A 131 -7.83 0.82 4.20
C ILE A 131 -8.43 -0.22 3.25
N ARG A 132 -9.73 -0.15 3.04
CA ARG A 132 -10.43 -0.94 2.03
C ARG A 132 -10.62 -0.07 0.79
N VAL A 133 -10.22 -0.59 -0.35
CA VAL A 133 -10.41 0.08 -1.65
C VAL A 133 -11.48 -0.66 -2.45
N GLU A 134 -12.55 0.04 -2.77
CA GLU A 134 -13.66 -0.48 -3.58
C GLU A 134 -14.26 0.64 -4.43
N GLY A 135 -14.54 0.35 -5.69
CA GLY A 135 -15.22 1.30 -6.58
C GLY A 135 -14.55 2.67 -6.63
N TYR A 136 -13.24 2.68 -6.74
CA TYR A 136 -12.40 3.89 -6.79
C TYR A 136 -12.55 4.82 -5.57
N LYS A 137 -12.93 4.26 -4.44
CA LYS A 137 -12.92 4.92 -3.13
C LYS A 137 -12.07 4.14 -2.14
N ALA A 138 -11.39 4.85 -1.25
CA ALA A 138 -10.65 4.28 -0.13
C ALA A 138 -11.41 4.58 1.17
N PHE A 139 -11.71 3.54 1.92
CA PHE A 139 -12.41 3.59 3.22
C PHE A 139 -11.42 3.31 4.32
N VAL A 140 -11.16 4.30 5.18
CA VAL A 140 -10.15 4.23 6.23
C VAL A 140 -10.77 3.83 7.55
N THR A 141 -10.17 2.83 8.21
CA THR A 141 -10.49 2.46 9.58
C THR A 141 -9.21 2.50 10.41
N THR A 142 -9.22 3.17 11.53
CA THR A 142 -8.07 3.30 12.43
C THR A 142 -8.44 2.90 13.85
N ARG A 143 -7.43 2.50 14.65
CA ARG A 143 -7.57 2.30 16.11
C ARG A 143 -7.50 3.62 16.87
N TYR A 144 -7.04 4.67 16.23
CA TYR A 144 -6.94 5.99 16.87
C TYR A 144 -8.25 6.74 16.74
N GLU A 145 -8.67 7.40 17.80
CA GLU A 145 -9.70 8.41 17.72
C GLU A 145 -9.13 9.61 16.95
N VAL A 146 -9.64 9.80 15.75
CA VAL A 146 -9.30 10.99 14.96
C VAL A 146 -10.43 11.98 15.19
N ALA A 147 -10.22 12.92 16.09
CA ALA A 147 -11.22 13.89 16.54
C ALA A 147 -11.85 14.72 15.40
N ASP A 148 -11.19 14.78 14.25
CA ASP A 148 -11.61 15.60 13.09
C ASP A 148 -12.21 14.77 11.93
N LEU A 149 -12.24 13.44 12.04
CA LEU A 149 -12.93 12.59 11.06
C LEU A 149 -14.38 12.41 11.53
N GLY A 150 -15.30 13.27 11.13
CA GLY A 150 -16.71 13.19 11.51
C GLY A 150 -17.31 11.76 11.39
N GLU A 151 -18.55 11.56 11.80
CA GLU A 151 -19.25 10.28 11.97
C GLU A 151 -19.25 9.30 10.76
N GLY A 152 -18.55 9.58 9.67
CA GLY A 152 -18.50 8.77 8.44
C GLY A 152 -17.16 8.13 8.12
N GLY A 153 -16.09 8.35 8.91
CA GLY A 153 -14.73 7.97 8.50
C GLY A 153 -14.20 8.85 7.36
N ALA A 154 -12.89 8.81 7.12
CA ALA A 154 -12.30 9.54 6.00
C ALA A 154 -12.38 8.70 4.71
N ASP A 155 -13.43 8.89 3.94
CA ASP A 155 -13.50 8.33 2.59
C ASP A 155 -12.69 9.20 1.64
N PHE A 156 -11.81 8.58 0.88
CA PHE A 156 -11.02 9.26 -0.14
C PHE A 156 -11.44 8.79 -1.54
N VAL A 157 -11.75 9.73 -2.42
CA VAL A 157 -12.08 9.42 -3.82
C VAL A 157 -10.78 9.34 -4.63
N ILE A 158 -10.51 8.16 -5.18
CA ILE A 158 -9.30 7.86 -5.95
C ILE A 158 -9.41 8.40 -7.38
N TRP A 159 -10.60 8.20 -7.97
CA TRP A 159 -10.95 8.65 -9.30
C TRP A 159 -12.46 8.95 -9.39
N GLU A 160 -12.80 10.23 -9.53
CA GLU A 160 -14.16 10.73 -9.41
C GLU A 160 -15.13 10.08 -10.42
N ALA A 161 -14.78 10.10 -11.72
CA ALA A 161 -15.65 9.56 -12.75
C ALA A 161 -15.91 8.05 -12.57
N GLY A 162 -14.87 7.27 -12.25
CA GLY A 162 -15.02 5.84 -12.00
C GLY A 162 -15.79 5.54 -10.72
N ALA A 163 -15.66 6.38 -9.69
CA ALA A 163 -16.43 6.24 -8.46
C ALA A 163 -17.93 6.52 -8.72
N GLN A 164 -18.25 7.58 -9.43
CA GLN A 164 -19.63 7.91 -9.79
C GLN A 164 -20.28 6.76 -10.57
N GLU A 165 -19.65 6.27 -11.63
CA GLU A 165 -20.14 5.14 -12.43
C GLU A 165 -20.37 3.89 -11.57
N TYR A 166 -19.38 3.50 -10.76
CA TYR A 166 -19.47 2.29 -9.95
C TYR A 166 -20.57 2.34 -8.88
N TRP A 167 -20.78 3.49 -8.25
CA TRP A 167 -21.73 3.62 -7.14
C TRP A 167 -23.15 3.95 -7.57
N ILE A 168 -23.36 4.54 -8.77
CA ILE A 168 -24.70 4.74 -9.34
C ILE A 168 -25.42 3.41 -9.52
N ASP A 169 -24.73 2.39 -10.02
CA ASP A 169 -25.32 1.06 -10.26
C ASP A 169 -25.63 0.28 -8.96
N LYS A 170 -25.19 0.77 -7.81
CA LYS A 170 -25.40 0.15 -6.49
C LYS A 170 -26.39 0.87 -5.59
N MET A 171 -26.88 2.02 -6.03
CA MET A 171 -27.95 2.77 -5.35
C MET A 171 -29.32 2.28 -5.80
#